data_3c3920b800035d510c4d8ed6e4782e85
#
_entry.id   3c3920b800035d510c4d8ed6e4782e85
#
_cell.length_a   1.000
_cell.length_b   1.000
_cell.length_c   1.000
_cell.angle_alpha   90.00
_cell.angle_beta   90.00
_cell.angle_gamma   90.00
#
_symmetry.space_group_name_H-M   'P 1'
#
loop_
_entity.id
_entity.type
_entity.pdbx_description
1 polymer ?
#
loop_
_entity_poly.entity_id
_entity_poly.type
_entity_poly.pdbx_seq_one_letter_code
_entity_poly.pdbx_strand_id
1 'polypeptide(L)'
;LRLVGSEMCIRDSMGVGEAKENAKLLEAAVKDMEAITGQKAVTTKAKNAIANFKIRENMPIGCKVTLRGEKMYEFLDRLVNLALPRVRDFRGVNPNAFDGRGNYALGIKEQFIFPEIEYDKIDKTRGMDIIFVTTAKTDEEARELLRLFNMPFAK
;
A
#
# COMPACT_ATOMS: atom_id res chain seq x y z
N LEU A 1 7.03 26.29 3.58
CA LEU A 1 6.73 25.73 4.91
C LEU A 1 7.60 24.50 5.12
N ARG A 2 8.69 24.70 5.83
CA ARG A 2 9.56 23.61 6.26
C ARG A 2 8.88 22.94 7.46
N LEU A 3 8.26 21.80 7.27
CA LEU A 3 7.81 20.95 8.37
C LEU A 3 9.07 20.35 9.01
N VAL A 4 9.77 21.17 9.80
CA VAL A 4 10.96 20.76 10.51
C VAL A 4 10.57 19.70 11.53
N GLY A 5 11.08 18.48 11.36
CA GLY A 5 10.84 17.36 12.26
C GLY A 5 9.70 16.43 11.90
N SER A 6 9.03 16.61 10.75
CA SER A 6 8.06 15.63 10.26
C SER A 6 8.77 14.47 9.58
N GLU A 7 8.61 13.28 10.12
CA GLU A 7 9.04 12.06 9.46
C GLU A 7 7.83 11.36 8.86
N MET A 8 8.04 10.69 7.75
CA MET A 8 7.02 9.89 7.08
C MET A 8 7.59 8.55 6.67
N CYS A 9 6.80 7.50 6.78
CA CYS A 9 7.07 6.24 6.13
C CYS A 9 5.81 5.76 5.40
N ILE A 10 6.01 4.94 4.39
CA ILE A 10 4.91 4.34 3.65
C ILE A 10 4.96 2.83 3.88
N ARG A 11 3.84 2.26 4.27
CA ARG A 11 3.70 0.84 4.51
C ARG A 11 2.71 0.26 3.50
N ASP A 12 3.22 -0.56 2.60
CA ASP A 12 2.41 -1.27 1.62
C ASP A 12 2.16 -2.70 2.08
N SER A 13 0.93 -3.18 1.94
CA SER A 13 0.58 -4.54 2.31
C SER A 13 -0.42 -5.16 1.35
N MET A 14 -0.30 -6.47 1.15
CA MET A 14 -1.27 -7.28 0.42
C MET A 14 -1.72 -8.43 1.31
N GLY A 15 -3.04 -8.59 1.46
CA GLY A 15 -3.62 -9.76 2.08
C GLY A 15 -3.85 -10.85 1.03
N VAL A 16 -3.30 -12.03 1.24
CA VAL A 16 -3.43 -13.18 0.33
C VAL A 16 -4.01 -14.36 1.12
N GLY A 17 -5.29 -14.26 1.48
CA GLY A 17 -5.99 -15.30 2.23
C GLY A 17 -6.03 -16.64 1.52
N GLU A 18 -5.97 -16.64 0.19
CA GLU A 18 -5.95 -17.85 -0.64
C GLU A 18 -4.63 -18.62 -0.57
N ALA A 19 -3.57 -18.00 -0.03
CA ALA A 19 -2.28 -18.67 0.18
C ALA A 19 -2.39 -19.87 1.10
N LYS A 20 -3.43 -19.94 1.91
CA LYS A 20 -3.74 -21.12 2.74
C LYS A 20 -3.96 -22.40 1.92
N GLU A 21 -4.43 -22.24 0.68
CA GLU A 21 -4.72 -23.36 -0.24
C GLU A 21 -3.59 -23.53 -1.27
N ASN A 22 -2.94 -22.43 -1.68
CA ASN A 22 -1.89 -22.46 -2.69
C ASN A 22 -0.79 -21.43 -2.38
N ALA A 23 0.35 -21.92 -1.93
CA ALA A 23 1.51 -21.09 -1.59
C ALA A 23 2.08 -20.30 -2.79
N LYS A 24 1.87 -20.78 -4.02
CA LYS A 24 2.32 -20.09 -5.22
C LYS A 24 1.64 -18.72 -5.42
N LEU A 25 0.42 -18.58 -4.92
CA LEU A 25 -0.30 -17.30 -4.97
C LEU A 25 0.40 -16.24 -4.12
N LEU A 26 0.93 -16.63 -2.97
CA LEU A 26 1.70 -15.73 -2.13
C LEU A 26 3.03 -15.34 -2.76
N GLU A 27 3.72 -16.28 -3.40
CA GLU A 27 4.97 -16.00 -4.12
C GLU A 27 4.74 -14.98 -5.24
N ALA A 28 3.65 -15.11 -5.98
CA ALA A 28 3.27 -14.18 -7.02
C ALA A 28 2.98 -12.78 -6.45
N ALA A 29 2.26 -12.71 -5.32
CA ALA A 29 1.99 -11.45 -4.63
C ALA A 29 3.27 -10.77 -4.12
N VAL A 30 4.21 -11.54 -3.59
CA VAL A 30 5.52 -11.05 -3.15
C VAL A 30 6.30 -10.46 -4.32
N LYS A 31 6.33 -11.13 -5.46
CA LYS A 31 6.99 -10.63 -6.67
C LYS A 31 6.38 -9.32 -7.17
N ASP A 32 5.06 -9.24 -7.18
CA ASP A 32 4.36 -8.02 -7.57
C ASP A 32 4.70 -6.86 -6.63
N MET A 33 4.69 -7.12 -5.33
CA MET A 33 5.03 -6.12 -4.31
C MET A 33 6.47 -5.64 -4.47
N GLU A 34 7.42 -6.54 -4.70
CA GLU A 34 8.82 -6.19 -4.92
C GLU A 34 9.03 -5.38 -6.20
N ALA A 35 8.30 -5.71 -7.27
CA ALA A 35 8.33 -4.95 -8.52
C ALA A 35 7.79 -3.53 -8.33
N ILE A 36 6.69 -3.38 -7.60
CA ILE A 36 6.04 -2.09 -7.33
C ILE A 36 6.92 -1.19 -6.44
N THR A 37 7.45 -1.74 -5.35
CA THR A 37 8.16 -0.96 -4.34
C THR A 37 9.67 -0.86 -4.57
N GLY A 38 10.24 -1.78 -5.34
CA GLY A 38 11.69 -1.86 -5.53
C GLY A 38 12.46 -2.34 -4.30
N GLN A 39 11.78 -2.89 -3.32
CA GLN A 39 12.36 -3.37 -2.06
C GLN A 39 11.83 -4.76 -1.75
N LYS A 40 12.66 -5.57 -1.07
CA LYS A 40 12.29 -6.93 -0.66
C LYS A 40 11.08 -6.90 0.27
N ALA A 41 10.06 -7.70 -0.05
CA ALA A 41 8.87 -7.83 0.77
C ALA A 41 9.06 -8.87 1.88
N VAL A 42 8.40 -8.62 3.01
CA VAL A 42 8.34 -9.54 4.14
C VAL A 42 7.00 -10.28 4.12
N THR A 43 7.05 -11.61 4.23
CA THR A 43 5.85 -12.43 4.35
C THR A 43 5.24 -12.26 5.73
N THR A 44 3.94 -11.99 5.78
CA THR A 44 3.19 -11.90 7.03
C THR A 44 2.49 -13.22 7.35
N LYS A 45 2.47 -13.58 8.62
CA LYS A 45 1.90 -14.84 9.10
C LYS A 45 0.72 -14.58 10.02
N ALA A 46 -0.26 -15.50 10.02
CA ALA A 46 -1.40 -15.43 10.92
C ALA A 46 -0.94 -15.53 12.38
N LYS A 47 -1.44 -14.63 13.23
CA LYS A 47 -1.14 -14.65 14.66
C LYS A 47 -1.95 -15.69 15.41
N ASN A 48 -3.20 -15.89 15.00
CA ASN A 48 -4.14 -16.78 15.65
C ASN A 48 -4.79 -17.72 14.63
N ALA A 49 -5.13 -18.92 15.07
CA ALA A 49 -5.92 -19.85 14.28
C ALA A 49 -7.38 -19.42 14.28
N ILE A 50 -8.00 -19.34 13.09
CA ILE A 50 -9.43 -19.02 12.93
C ILE A 50 -10.08 -20.15 12.09
N ALA A 51 -10.88 -20.98 12.75
CA ALA A 51 -11.48 -22.16 12.13
C ALA A 51 -12.41 -21.81 10.95
N ASN A 52 -13.21 -20.75 11.07
CA ASN A 52 -14.15 -20.33 10.02
C ASN A 52 -13.44 -19.94 8.72
N PHE A 53 -12.21 -19.41 8.82
CA PHE A 53 -11.41 -19.05 7.66
C PHE A 53 -10.39 -20.13 7.28
N LYS A 54 -10.37 -21.27 7.97
CA LYS A 54 -9.41 -22.36 7.78
C LYS A 54 -7.95 -21.91 7.88
N ILE A 55 -7.67 -20.98 8.79
CA ILE A 55 -6.36 -20.39 9.02
C ILE A 55 -5.77 -20.97 10.29
N ARG A 56 -4.52 -21.42 10.22
CA ARG A 56 -3.75 -21.90 11.37
C ARG A 56 -2.72 -20.85 11.77
N GLU A 57 -2.31 -20.87 13.04
CA GLU A 57 -1.23 -20.02 13.53
C GLU A 57 0.04 -20.20 12.70
N ASN A 58 0.74 -19.09 12.45
CA ASN A 58 1.97 -19.02 11.62
C ASN A 58 1.79 -19.38 10.14
N MET A 59 0.56 -19.50 9.65
CA MET A 59 0.31 -19.71 8.23
C MET A 59 0.61 -18.43 7.44
N PRO A 60 1.42 -18.47 6.35
CA PRO A 60 1.67 -17.29 5.51
C PRO A 60 0.39 -16.84 4.82
N ILE A 61 -0.04 -15.60 5.05
CA ILE A 61 -1.32 -15.07 4.52
C ILE A 61 -1.19 -13.73 3.83
N GLY A 62 -0.02 -13.14 3.77
CA GLY A 62 0.16 -11.85 3.15
C GLY A 62 1.62 -11.45 3.02
N CYS A 63 1.84 -10.26 2.50
CA CYS A 63 3.16 -9.66 2.42
C CYS A 63 3.08 -8.16 2.69
N LYS A 64 4.19 -7.56 3.10
CA LYS A 64 4.28 -6.13 3.38
C LYS A 64 5.68 -5.60 3.07
N VAL A 65 5.74 -4.30 2.80
CA VAL A 65 6.98 -3.54 2.65
C VAL A 65 6.83 -2.22 3.41
N THR A 66 7.88 -1.79 4.09
CA THR A 66 7.93 -0.46 4.70
C THR A 66 8.99 0.36 3.97
N LEU A 67 8.59 1.48 3.40
CA LEU A 67 9.45 2.37 2.63
C LEU A 67 9.79 3.63 3.41
N ARG A 68 11.07 3.99 3.41
CA ARG A 68 11.62 5.20 4.04
C ARG A 68 12.63 5.87 3.13
N GLY A 69 12.86 7.16 3.34
CA GLY A 69 13.88 7.92 2.61
C GLY A 69 13.61 8.00 1.12
N GLU A 70 14.64 7.86 0.31
CA GLU A 70 14.55 8.01 -1.15
C GLU A 70 13.58 7.02 -1.80
N LYS A 71 13.59 5.78 -1.36
CA LYS A 71 12.68 4.76 -1.91
C LYS A 71 11.21 5.12 -1.67
N MET A 72 10.92 5.69 -0.52
CA MET A 72 9.57 6.18 -0.19
C MET A 72 9.16 7.32 -1.12
N TYR A 73 10.02 8.31 -1.34
CA TYR A 73 9.71 9.44 -2.21
C TYR A 73 9.57 9.03 -3.67
N GLU A 74 10.41 8.13 -4.14
CA GLU A 74 10.29 7.58 -5.49
C GLU A 74 8.97 6.82 -5.68
N PHE A 75 8.59 6.02 -4.69
CA PHE A 75 7.32 5.30 -4.72
C PHE A 75 6.14 6.27 -4.71
N LEU A 76 6.17 7.29 -3.85
CA LEU A 76 5.12 8.29 -3.75
C LEU A 76 4.95 9.05 -5.07
N ASP A 77 6.05 9.44 -5.71
CA ASP A 77 6.04 10.12 -7.00
C ASP A 77 5.38 9.24 -8.07
N ARG A 78 5.76 7.98 -8.17
CA ARG A 78 5.16 7.04 -9.13
C ARG A 78 3.68 6.79 -8.83
N LEU A 79 3.32 6.66 -7.56
CA LEU A 79 1.93 6.47 -7.15
C LEU A 79 1.05 7.64 -7.59
N VAL A 80 1.45 8.85 -7.28
CA VAL A 80 0.66 10.07 -7.54
C VAL A 80 0.61 10.39 -9.03
N ASN A 81 1.73 10.29 -9.74
CA ASN A 81 1.84 10.78 -11.13
C ASN A 81 1.57 9.70 -12.18
N LEU A 82 1.82 8.43 -11.89
CA LEU A 82 1.70 7.34 -12.86
C LEU A 82 0.61 6.34 -12.52
N ALA A 83 0.52 5.90 -11.28
CA ALA A 83 -0.39 4.83 -10.89
C ALA A 83 -1.83 5.31 -10.68
N LEU A 84 -2.05 6.33 -9.86
CA LEU A 84 -3.39 6.83 -9.57
C LEU A 84 -4.15 7.30 -10.81
N PRO A 85 -3.53 8.00 -11.78
CA PRO A 85 -4.25 8.38 -13.01
C PRO A 85 -4.71 7.17 -13.85
N ARG A 86 -4.16 5.98 -13.63
CA ARG A 86 -4.53 4.75 -14.32
C ARG A 86 -5.66 3.98 -13.63
N VAL A 87 -6.08 4.43 -12.47
CA VAL A 87 -7.23 3.84 -11.77
C VAL A 87 -8.49 4.10 -12.57
N ARG A 88 -9.28 3.04 -12.79
CA ARG A 88 -10.53 3.13 -13.54
C ARG A 88 -11.52 4.06 -12.84
N ASP A 89 -12.10 5.00 -13.60
CA ASP A 89 -13.04 6.02 -13.11
C ASP A 89 -12.50 6.84 -11.93
N PHE A 90 -11.21 7.16 -11.97
CA PHE A 90 -10.55 7.88 -10.89
C PHE A 90 -11.08 9.31 -10.76
N ARG A 91 -11.58 9.64 -9.56
CA ARG A 91 -12.13 10.97 -9.22
C ARG A 91 -11.41 11.66 -8.06
N GLY A 92 -10.29 11.12 -7.66
CA GLY A 92 -9.53 11.55 -6.50
C GLY A 92 -9.56 10.53 -5.37
N VAL A 93 -8.65 10.69 -4.42
CA VAL A 93 -8.58 9.81 -3.25
C VAL A 93 -9.43 10.39 -2.11
N ASN A 94 -9.90 9.55 -1.22
CA ASN A 94 -10.75 9.96 -0.11
C ASN A 94 -10.02 10.96 0.81
N PRO A 95 -10.51 12.21 0.96
CA PRO A 95 -9.85 13.19 1.82
C PRO A 95 -10.06 12.95 3.32
N ASN A 96 -10.91 11.99 3.69
CA ASN A 96 -11.28 11.72 5.08
C ASN A 96 -10.76 10.38 5.62
N ALA A 97 -9.85 9.73 4.91
CA ALA A 97 -9.31 8.42 5.31
C ALA A 97 -8.13 8.53 6.30
N PHE A 98 -8.20 9.47 7.21
CA PHE A 98 -7.23 9.66 8.29
C PHE A 98 -7.70 8.99 9.59
N ASP A 99 -6.75 8.57 10.42
CA ASP A 99 -7.02 7.82 11.65
C ASP A 99 -7.21 8.68 12.91
N GLY A 100 -7.14 9.99 12.80
CA GLY A 100 -7.17 10.93 13.93
C GLY A 100 -5.79 11.27 14.49
N ARG A 101 -4.74 10.61 14.00
CA ARG A 101 -3.35 10.77 14.48
C ARG A 101 -2.37 11.18 13.39
N GLY A 102 -2.87 11.63 12.25
CA GLY A 102 -2.04 12.04 11.13
C GLY A 102 -1.58 10.92 10.21
N ASN A 103 -2.19 9.75 10.27
CA ASN A 103 -1.92 8.65 9.35
C ASN A 103 -3.06 8.55 8.31
N TYR A 104 -2.69 8.21 7.09
CA TYR A 104 -3.64 8.12 5.97
C TYR A 104 -3.60 6.72 5.36
N ALA A 105 -4.77 6.16 5.06
CA ALA A 105 -4.89 4.84 4.45
C ALA A 105 -5.52 4.95 3.06
N LEU A 106 -4.89 4.35 2.06
CA LEU A 106 -5.35 4.29 0.69
C LEU A 106 -5.47 2.83 0.26
N GLY A 107 -6.66 2.41 -0.12
CA GLY A 107 -6.91 1.09 -0.69
C GLY A 107 -6.84 1.13 -2.21
N ILE A 108 -6.08 0.22 -2.80
CA ILE A 108 -5.97 0.03 -4.24
C ILE A 108 -6.55 -1.34 -4.58
N LYS A 109 -7.48 -1.37 -5.51
CA LYS A 109 -8.18 -2.61 -5.89
C LYS A 109 -7.40 -3.48 -6.87
N GLU A 110 -6.52 -2.86 -7.66
CA GLU A 110 -5.85 -3.52 -8.77
C GLU A 110 -4.36 -3.16 -8.79
N GLN A 111 -3.48 -4.15 -8.60
CA GLN A 111 -2.02 -3.93 -8.58
C GLN A 111 -1.45 -3.49 -9.92
N PHE A 112 -2.13 -3.76 -11.01
CA PHE A 112 -1.61 -3.46 -12.35
C PHE A 112 -1.73 -1.98 -12.75
N ILE A 113 -2.22 -1.10 -11.88
CA ILE A 113 -2.15 0.35 -12.12
C ILE A 113 -0.70 0.87 -12.09
N PHE A 114 0.21 0.14 -11.43
CA PHE A 114 1.63 0.46 -11.42
C PHE A 114 2.27 0.03 -12.73
N PRO A 115 3.07 0.90 -13.39
CA PRO A 115 3.68 0.57 -14.67
C PRO A 115 4.70 -0.57 -14.61
N GLU A 116 5.21 -0.90 -13.42
CA GLU A 116 6.12 -2.03 -13.19
C GLU A 116 5.44 -3.38 -13.34
N ILE A 117 4.11 -3.43 -13.26
CA ILE A 117 3.34 -4.66 -13.39
C ILE A 117 2.77 -4.73 -14.81
N GLU A 118 3.14 -5.79 -15.53
CA GLU A 118 2.63 -6.05 -16.88
C GLU A 118 1.29 -6.77 -16.77
N TYR A 119 0.24 -6.16 -17.30
CA TYR A 119 -1.12 -6.71 -17.25
C TYR A 119 -1.20 -8.15 -17.80
N ASP A 120 -0.48 -8.43 -18.88
CA ASP A 120 -0.52 -9.73 -19.55
C ASP A 120 0.17 -10.85 -18.74
N LYS A 121 0.98 -10.50 -17.78
CA LYS A 121 1.75 -11.46 -16.97
C LYS A 121 1.17 -11.72 -15.58
N ILE A 122 0.11 -11.02 -15.20
CA ILE A 122 -0.53 -11.26 -13.92
C ILE A 122 -1.39 -12.51 -13.95
N ASP A 123 -1.30 -13.31 -12.90
CA ASP A 123 -2.12 -14.50 -12.72
C ASP A 123 -3.49 -14.16 -12.11
N LYS A 124 -3.54 -13.12 -11.29
CA LYS A 124 -4.76 -12.68 -10.62
C LYS A 124 -4.68 -11.21 -10.23
N THR A 125 -5.80 -10.51 -10.31
CA THR A 125 -5.94 -9.15 -9.79
C THR A 125 -5.94 -9.18 -8.26
N ARG A 126 -5.04 -8.41 -7.66
CA ARG A 126 -4.92 -8.27 -6.19
C ARG A 126 -5.01 -6.82 -5.79
N GLY A 127 -5.74 -6.59 -4.70
CA GLY A 127 -5.74 -5.30 -4.05
C GLY A 127 -4.55 -5.15 -3.10
N MET A 128 -4.24 -3.91 -2.76
CA MET A 128 -3.23 -3.60 -1.76
C MET A 128 -3.64 -2.39 -0.95
N ASP A 129 -3.14 -2.32 0.28
CA ASP A 129 -3.33 -1.17 1.15
C ASP A 129 -2.02 -0.41 1.27
N ILE A 130 -2.10 0.90 1.12
CA ILE A 130 -0.97 1.81 1.25
C ILE A 130 -1.25 2.72 2.43
N ILE A 131 -0.43 2.64 3.46
CA ILE A 131 -0.59 3.45 4.68
C ILE A 131 0.56 4.44 4.78
N PHE A 132 0.20 5.71 4.84
CA PHE A 132 1.14 6.83 5.05
C PHE A 132 1.19 7.11 6.55
N VAL A 133 2.29 6.75 7.17
CA VAL A 133 2.52 7.00 8.61
C VAL A 133 3.35 8.27 8.73
N THR A 134 2.82 9.27 9.44
CA THR A 134 3.50 10.55 9.61
C THR A 134 3.65 10.90 11.09
N THR A 135 4.56 11.83 11.39
CA THR A 135 4.71 12.40 12.73
C THR A 135 3.83 13.63 12.94
N ALA A 136 2.94 13.95 11.99
CA ALA A 136 1.99 15.04 12.13
C ALA A 136 1.11 14.81 13.37
N LYS A 137 0.82 15.88 14.10
CA LYS A 137 0.02 15.79 15.34
C LYS A 137 -1.47 15.72 15.07
N THR A 138 -1.93 16.25 13.95
CA THR A 138 -3.34 16.30 13.57
C THR A 138 -3.53 15.81 12.15
N ASP A 139 -4.76 15.43 11.81
CA ASP A 139 -5.12 15.00 10.46
C ASP A 139 -5.00 16.15 9.44
N GLU A 140 -5.30 17.39 9.87
CA GLU A 140 -5.16 18.57 9.03
C GLU A 140 -3.72 18.81 8.61
N GLU A 141 -2.76 18.65 9.52
CA GLU A 141 -1.34 18.75 9.21
C GLU A 141 -0.91 17.66 8.22
N ALA A 142 -1.36 16.43 8.44
CA ALA A 142 -1.06 15.31 7.57
C ALA A 142 -1.68 15.50 6.17
N ARG A 143 -2.92 15.99 6.10
CA ARG A 143 -3.59 16.29 4.83
C ARG A 143 -2.81 17.34 4.04
N GLU A 144 -2.35 18.41 4.71
CA GLU A 144 -1.54 19.45 4.07
C GLU A 144 -0.20 18.91 3.59
N LEU A 145 0.46 18.04 4.37
CA LEU A 145 1.69 17.38 3.96
C LEU A 145 1.49 16.57 2.67
N LEU A 146 0.45 15.74 2.62
CA LEU A 146 0.15 14.95 1.43
C LEU A 146 -0.26 15.83 0.24
N ARG A 147 -1.00 16.91 0.49
CA ARG A 147 -1.37 17.88 -0.54
C ARG A 147 -0.13 18.51 -1.19
N LEU A 148 0.88 18.81 -0.40
CA LEU A 148 2.16 19.36 -0.90
C LEU A 148 2.93 18.36 -1.76
N PHE A 149 2.69 17.07 -1.59
CA PHE A 149 3.20 16.01 -2.47
C PHE A 149 2.30 15.77 -3.69
N ASN A 150 1.33 16.64 -3.92
CA ASN A 150 0.37 16.56 -5.03
C ASN A 150 -0.61 15.37 -4.95
N MET A 151 -0.88 14.90 -3.74
CA MET A 151 -1.90 13.86 -3.55
C MET A 151 -3.26 14.35 -4.09
N PRO A 152 -3.88 13.63 -5.04
CA PRO A 152 -5.11 14.08 -5.69
C PRO A 152 -6.36 13.79 -4.86
N PHE A 153 -6.58 14.54 -3.80
CA PHE A 153 -7.77 14.40 -2.98
C PHE A 153 -9.04 14.76 -3.76
N ALA A 154 -10.11 14.00 -3.56
CA ALA A 154 -11.40 14.29 -4.13
C ALA A 154 -11.97 15.61 -3.54
N LYS A 155 -12.68 16.36 -4.37
CA LYS A 155 -13.34 17.60 -3.96
C LYS A 155 -14.66 17.33 -3.22
#